data_ba4979e274ed544928382621da524be1
#
_entry.id   ba4979e274ed544928382621da524be1
#
_cell.length_a   1.000
_cell.length_b   1.000
_cell.length_c   1.000
_cell.angle_alpha   90.00
_cell.angle_beta   90.00
_cell.angle_gamma   90.00
#
_symmetry.space_group_name_H-M   'P 1'
#
loop_
_entity.id
_entity.type
_entity.pdbx_description
1 polymer ?
#
loop_
_entity_poly.entity_id
_entity_poly.type
_entity_poly.pdbx_seq_one_letter_code
_entity_poly.pdbx_strand_id
1 'polypeptide(L)'
;MIEVAREKYPGVEFQVDDLEALQTDEKFDYILLVNVIGYVDDIQASLNGLKKICKPDTRIIIVYFNYLWQPILKFAEWLGLRMKRPIMHWLPPQDIRNILKLSDFETVKADCQILMPVYIPVISTLLNRIIVKMPFFRKLALHEIVIARTCERKGEGDGTTCSVIVPCRNEKGNIENAVQRIPDMGKHMELIFVEGHSKDETLAECERVQKAYPDKDIKVMVQDGKGKADAVRKGFREAKGDVLMILDADLTIPPESLPKFFEAIVSGKGELVIGSRLVYQMEREAMRTLNLLGNKFFSTMFTYLLDQRIRDTLGGTKVLRRTDYEKIVAGRSYFGDFDPFGDFDLLFGAAKLNLQIVEIPIRYRERTYGSTQIDRFRHGWLLVKMTAFAMKKIKFI
;
A
#
# COMPACT_ATOMS: atom_id res chain seq x y z
N MET A 1 18.38 -28.58 19.70
CA MET A 1 17.31 -28.09 18.80
C MET A 1 17.82 -27.82 17.38
N ILE A 2 18.92 -27.11 17.19
CA ILE A 2 19.46 -26.80 15.86
C ILE A 2 19.93 -28.06 15.11
N GLU A 3 20.56 -29.03 15.77
CA GLU A 3 20.96 -30.31 15.17
C GLU A 3 19.75 -31.06 14.59
N VAL A 4 18.67 -31.17 15.36
CA VAL A 4 17.40 -31.79 14.91
C VAL A 4 16.78 -31.00 13.74
N ALA A 5 16.88 -29.65 13.74
CA ALA A 5 16.39 -28.84 12.67
C ALA A 5 17.18 -29.05 11.36
N ARG A 6 18.52 -29.13 11.46
CA ARG A 6 19.41 -29.42 10.31
C ARG A 6 19.14 -30.78 9.69
N GLU A 7 18.93 -31.81 10.55
CA GLU A 7 18.56 -33.13 10.06
C GLU A 7 17.23 -33.16 9.33
N LYS A 8 16.23 -32.42 9.87
CA LYS A 8 14.86 -32.38 9.32
C LYS A 8 14.75 -31.57 8.06
N TYR A 9 15.54 -30.48 7.93
CA TYR A 9 15.47 -29.52 6.84
C TYR A 9 16.88 -29.24 6.27
N PRO A 10 17.50 -30.17 5.53
CA PRO A 10 18.89 -30.05 5.07
C PRO A 10 19.11 -28.92 4.04
N GLY A 11 18.02 -28.38 3.45
CA GLY A 11 18.09 -27.26 2.50
C GLY A 11 17.97 -25.87 3.15
N VAL A 12 17.89 -25.81 4.50
CA VAL A 12 17.78 -24.53 5.25
C VAL A 12 19.05 -24.33 6.05
N GLU A 13 19.61 -23.14 5.99
CA GLU A 13 20.74 -22.75 6.81
C GLU A 13 20.28 -22.41 8.24
N PHE A 14 20.94 -22.98 9.25
CA PHE A 14 20.65 -22.76 10.66
C PHE A 14 21.89 -22.26 11.38
N GLN A 15 21.77 -21.11 12.05
CA GLN A 15 22.81 -20.52 12.87
C GLN A 15 22.27 -20.23 14.28
N VAL A 16 23.18 -20.32 15.29
CA VAL A 16 22.90 -19.81 16.63
C VAL A 16 23.44 -18.41 16.71
N ASP A 17 22.58 -17.46 16.99
CA ASP A 17 22.96 -16.05 17.13
C ASP A 17 22.11 -15.38 18.19
N ASP A 18 22.57 -14.23 18.67
CA ASP A 18 21.88 -13.38 19.62
C ASP A 18 21.30 -12.14 18.90
N LEU A 19 20.01 -11.90 19.07
CA LEU A 19 19.33 -10.76 18.46
C LEU A 19 19.92 -9.41 18.93
N GLU A 20 20.47 -9.34 20.14
CA GLU A 20 21.09 -8.15 20.70
C GLU A 20 22.53 -7.93 20.19
N ALA A 21 23.17 -8.96 19.65
CA ALA A 21 24.56 -8.95 19.21
C ALA A 21 24.76 -9.68 17.87
N LEU A 22 23.91 -9.41 16.89
CA LEU A 22 23.93 -10.04 15.57
C LEU A 22 25.32 -9.97 14.92
N GLN A 23 25.82 -11.13 14.48
CA GLN A 23 27.15 -11.31 13.89
C GLN A 23 27.14 -11.27 12.36
N THR A 24 25.96 -11.16 11.72
CA THR A 24 25.83 -11.13 10.25
C THR A 24 25.73 -9.71 9.71
N ASP A 25 26.38 -9.48 8.57
CA ASP A 25 26.25 -8.25 7.77
C ASP A 25 25.38 -8.48 6.51
N GLU A 26 24.83 -9.69 6.34
CA GLU A 26 23.93 -10.01 5.24
C GLU A 26 22.63 -9.23 5.34
N LYS A 27 22.13 -8.72 4.21
CA LYS A 27 20.90 -7.93 4.16
C LYS A 27 19.74 -8.73 3.59
N PHE A 28 18.62 -8.68 4.29
CA PHE A 28 17.44 -9.50 4.00
C PHE A 28 16.27 -8.66 3.49
N ASP A 29 15.46 -9.25 2.61
CA ASP A 29 14.20 -8.68 2.15
C ASP A 29 13.08 -8.83 3.19
N TYR A 30 13.11 -9.95 3.94
CA TYR A 30 12.18 -10.24 5.01
C TYR A 30 12.91 -10.71 6.26
N ILE A 31 12.52 -10.18 7.41
CA ILE A 31 12.99 -10.61 8.73
C ILE A 31 11.77 -11.03 9.54
N LEU A 32 11.75 -12.27 10.02
CA LEU A 32 10.65 -12.85 10.77
C LEU A 32 11.05 -13.11 12.22
N LEU A 33 10.45 -12.39 13.16
CA LEU A 33 10.62 -12.54 14.60
C LEU A 33 9.40 -13.28 15.19
N VAL A 34 9.51 -14.58 15.38
CA VAL A 34 8.40 -15.40 15.90
C VAL A 34 8.59 -15.68 17.39
N ASN A 35 7.78 -15.03 18.21
CA ASN A 35 7.81 -15.13 19.67
C ASN A 35 9.20 -14.85 20.30
N VAL A 36 10.05 -14.07 19.65
CA VAL A 36 11.39 -13.72 20.14
C VAL A 36 11.34 -12.46 21.00
N ILE A 37 10.56 -11.47 20.60
CA ILE A 37 10.56 -10.13 21.20
C ILE A 37 10.16 -10.10 22.69
N GLY A 38 9.47 -11.14 23.16
CA GLY A 38 9.13 -11.29 24.57
C GLY A 38 10.26 -11.83 25.45
N TYR A 39 11.40 -12.23 24.87
CA TYR A 39 12.50 -12.88 25.59
C TYR A 39 13.82 -12.10 25.52
N VAL A 40 13.89 -11.04 24.76
CA VAL A 40 15.07 -10.16 24.69
C VAL A 40 15.09 -9.20 25.88
N ASP A 41 16.28 -8.92 26.41
CA ASP A 41 16.42 -8.06 27.58
C ASP A 41 16.17 -6.59 27.22
N ASP A 42 16.68 -6.11 26.08
CA ASP A 42 16.45 -4.78 25.54
C ASP A 42 15.87 -4.85 24.11
N ILE A 43 14.56 -4.68 24.04
CA ILE A 43 13.83 -4.74 22.76
C ILE A 43 14.25 -3.61 21.84
N GLN A 44 14.49 -2.40 22.35
CA GLN A 44 14.88 -1.26 21.56
C GLN A 44 16.30 -1.42 20.99
N ALA A 45 17.25 -1.90 21.79
CA ALA A 45 18.60 -2.22 21.35
C ALA A 45 18.59 -3.30 20.26
N SER A 46 17.82 -4.38 20.46
CA SER A 46 17.61 -5.46 19.48
C SER A 46 17.08 -4.95 18.15
N LEU A 47 16.04 -4.12 18.18
CA LEU A 47 15.47 -3.53 16.97
C LEU A 47 16.46 -2.60 16.26
N ASN A 48 17.24 -1.81 17.00
CA ASN A 48 18.30 -0.97 16.42
C ASN A 48 19.39 -1.82 15.76
N GLY A 49 19.74 -2.96 16.35
CA GLY A 49 20.66 -3.94 15.77
C GLY A 49 20.18 -4.48 14.41
N LEU A 50 18.87 -4.73 14.28
CA LEU A 50 18.27 -5.21 13.03
C LEU A 50 18.41 -4.25 11.85
N LYS A 51 18.58 -2.94 12.09
CA LYS A 51 18.77 -1.97 10.99
C LYS A 51 19.98 -2.29 10.12
N LYS A 52 21.04 -2.87 10.71
CA LYS A 52 22.27 -3.22 9.97
C LYS A 52 22.02 -4.25 8.87
N ILE A 53 21.06 -5.14 9.08
CA ILE A 53 20.71 -6.22 8.16
C ILE A 53 19.48 -5.92 7.30
N CYS A 54 18.94 -4.69 7.39
CA CYS A 54 17.82 -4.25 6.56
C CYS A 54 18.29 -3.63 5.25
N LYS A 55 17.55 -3.90 4.18
CA LYS A 55 17.51 -3.12 2.95
C LYS A 55 16.47 -2.00 3.09
N PRO A 56 16.43 -1.00 2.22
CA PRO A 56 15.40 0.07 2.27
C PRO A 56 13.96 -0.43 2.17
N ASP A 57 13.75 -1.58 1.54
CA ASP A 57 12.45 -2.22 1.34
C ASP A 57 12.21 -3.46 2.21
N THR A 58 13.08 -3.74 3.17
CA THR A 58 12.92 -4.85 4.12
C THR A 58 11.60 -4.76 4.88
N ARG A 59 10.94 -5.90 5.05
CA ARG A 59 9.78 -6.05 5.93
C ARG A 59 10.15 -6.88 7.14
N ILE A 60 9.95 -6.30 8.33
CA ILE A 60 10.10 -7.00 9.61
C ILE A 60 8.72 -7.46 10.03
N ILE A 61 8.54 -8.77 10.19
CA ILE A 61 7.31 -9.40 10.61
C ILE A 61 7.48 -9.90 12.03
N ILE A 62 6.82 -9.26 12.98
CA ILE A 62 6.88 -9.59 14.40
C ILE A 62 5.62 -10.34 14.77
N VAL A 63 5.77 -11.57 15.21
CA VAL A 63 4.69 -12.42 15.74
C VAL A 63 4.92 -12.59 17.24
N TYR A 64 3.94 -12.22 18.05
CA TYR A 64 4.06 -12.31 19.50
C TYR A 64 2.73 -12.69 20.16
N PHE A 65 2.79 -13.16 21.42
CA PHE A 65 1.60 -13.51 22.18
C PHE A 65 0.85 -12.26 22.63
N ASN A 66 -0.45 -12.24 22.43
CA ASN A 66 -1.33 -11.22 22.95
C ASN A 66 -1.33 -11.27 24.50
N TYR A 67 -1.09 -10.14 25.12
CA TYR A 67 -1.00 -10.00 26.58
C TYR A 67 -2.27 -10.47 27.32
N LEU A 68 -3.45 -10.43 26.69
CA LEU A 68 -4.70 -10.94 27.26
C LEU A 68 -4.68 -12.45 27.53
N TRP A 69 -3.82 -13.19 26.85
CA TRP A 69 -3.66 -14.63 27.05
C TRP A 69 -2.70 -14.98 28.19
N GLN A 70 -2.05 -13.99 28.82
CA GLN A 70 -1.11 -14.23 29.91
C GLN A 70 -1.70 -15.11 31.02
N PRO A 71 -2.87 -14.84 31.62
CA PRO A 71 -3.43 -15.65 32.69
C PRO A 71 -3.79 -17.06 32.22
N ILE A 72 -4.31 -17.21 31.01
CA ILE A 72 -4.68 -18.50 30.42
C ILE A 72 -3.45 -19.37 30.21
N LEU A 73 -2.38 -18.81 29.64
CA LEU A 73 -1.15 -19.53 29.36
C LEU A 73 -0.38 -19.88 30.65
N LYS A 74 -0.38 -19.02 31.67
CA LYS A 74 0.16 -19.32 33.01
C LYS A 74 -0.62 -20.44 33.70
N PHE A 75 -1.94 -20.46 33.56
CA PHE A 75 -2.78 -21.53 34.08
C PHE A 75 -2.49 -22.86 33.37
N ALA A 76 -2.31 -22.85 32.04
CA ALA A 76 -1.92 -24.04 31.30
C ALA A 76 -0.51 -24.56 31.71
N GLU A 77 0.44 -23.67 32.01
CA GLU A 77 1.74 -24.03 32.58
C GLU A 77 1.62 -24.66 33.98
N TRP A 78 0.73 -24.16 34.81
CA TRP A 78 0.45 -24.70 36.13
C TRP A 78 -0.16 -26.11 36.05
N LEU A 79 -1.05 -26.34 35.09
CA LEU A 79 -1.63 -27.67 34.83
C LEU A 79 -0.66 -28.65 34.14
N GLY A 80 0.55 -28.21 33.77
CA GLY A 80 1.50 -29.06 33.02
C GLY A 80 1.14 -29.27 31.54
N LEU A 81 0.12 -28.57 31.05
CA LEU A 81 -0.31 -28.63 29.63
C LEU A 81 0.64 -27.85 28.70
N ARG A 82 1.48 -26.99 29.27
CA ARG A 82 2.50 -26.22 28.58
C ARG A 82 3.79 -26.24 29.36
N MET A 83 4.92 -26.32 28.64
CA MET A 83 6.24 -26.20 29.26
C MET A 83 6.39 -24.83 29.94
N LYS A 84 6.87 -24.80 31.17
CA LYS A 84 7.25 -23.58 31.87
C LYS A 84 8.34 -22.87 31.09
N ARG A 85 8.13 -21.60 30.82
CA ARG A 85 9.09 -20.75 30.09
C ARG A 85 9.73 -19.75 31.06
N PRO A 86 10.97 -19.29 30.74
CA PRO A 86 11.58 -18.21 31.51
C PRO A 86 10.71 -16.93 31.43
N ILE A 87 11.12 -15.90 32.11
CA ILE A 87 10.43 -14.60 32.14
C ILE A 87 10.16 -14.14 30.71
N MET A 88 8.90 -13.82 30.41
CA MET A 88 8.46 -13.33 29.13
C MET A 88 7.78 -11.98 29.32
N HIS A 89 8.19 -11.01 28.53
CA HIS A 89 7.53 -9.69 28.47
C HIS A 89 6.19 -9.80 27.74
N TRP A 90 5.14 -9.40 28.43
CA TRP A 90 3.77 -9.37 27.88
C TRP A 90 3.46 -7.93 27.45
N LEU A 91 3.64 -7.64 26.17
CA LEU A 91 3.57 -6.30 25.61
C LEU A 91 2.21 -6.06 24.96
N PRO A 92 1.49 -5.00 25.38
CA PRO A 92 0.35 -4.53 24.62
C PRO A 92 0.74 -4.06 23.21
N PRO A 93 -0.18 -4.14 22.23
CA PRO A 93 0.11 -3.71 20.85
C PRO A 93 0.60 -2.27 20.74
N GLN A 94 0.14 -1.42 21.63
CA GLN A 94 0.52 -0.01 21.65
C GLN A 94 2.00 0.18 22.02
N ASP A 95 2.50 -0.62 22.97
CA ASP A 95 3.89 -0.54 23.42
C ASP A 95 4.84 -1.03 22.33
N ILE A 96 4.49 -2.12 21.63
CA ILE A 96 5.25 -2.61 20.47
C ILE A 96 5.36 -1.51 19.40
N ARG A 97 4.24 -0.85 19.07
CA ARG A 97 4.24 0.25 18.09
C ARG A 97 5.08 1.45 18.54
N ASN A 98 5.04 1.75 19.84
CA ASN A 98 5.83 2.83 20.40
C ASN A 98 7.33 2.51 20.35
N ILE A 99 7.73 1.29 20.73
CA ILE A 99 9.12 0.85 20.67
C ILE A 99 9.63 0.82 19.21
N LEU A 100 8.83 0.32 18.27
CA LEU A 100 9.14 0.38 16.84
C LEU A 100 9.42 1.82 16.39
N LYS A 101 8.53 2.75 16.76
CA LYS A 101 8.71 4.17 16.43
C LYS A 101 9.98 4.77 17.05
N LEU A 102 10.28 4.43 18.30
CA LEU A 102 11.52 4.87 18.98
C LEU A 102 12.79 4.30 18.35
N SER A 103 12.64 3.18 17.64
CA SER A 103 13.72 2.52 16.89
C SER A 103 13.69 2.86 15.40
N ASP A 104 13.06 3.96 14.98
CA ASP A 104 12.90 4.41 13.59
C ASP A 104 12.31 3.34 12.64
N PHE A 105 11.41 2.53 13.15
CA PHE A 105 10.57 1.65 12.35
C PHE A 105 9.14 2.17 12.30
N GLU A 106 8.53 2.03 11.15
CA GLU A 106 7.13 2.36 10.93
C GLU A 106 6.29 1.09 10.78
N THR A 107 5.17 1.04 11.51
CA THR A 107 4.21 -0.06 11.37
C THR A 107 3.41 0.13 10.09
N VAL A 108 3.56 -0.79 9.13
CA VAL A 108 2.79 -0.81 7.88
C VAL A 108 1.38 -1.33 8.14
N LYS A 109 1.27 -2.48 8.80
CA LYS A 109 -0.02 -3.06 9.20
C LYS A 109 0.10 -3.95 10.43
N ALA A 110 -1.04 -4.21 11.08
CA ALA A 110 -1.15 -5.19 12.14
C ALA A 110 -2.29 -6.17 11.84
N ASP A 111 -2.06 -7.44 12.09
CA ASP A 111 -3.05 -8.52 11.97
C ASP A 111 -3.06 -9.37 13.24
N CYS A 112 -4.05 -10.25 13.36
CA CYS A 112 -4.20 -11.14 14.48
C CYS A 112 -4.58 -12.52 13.99
N GLN A 113 -4.07 -13.56 14.68
CA GLN A 113 -4.33 -14.93 14.31
C GLN A 113 -4.56 -15.81 15.53
N ILE A 114 -5.33 -16.90 15.32
CA ILE A 114 -5.60 -17.96 16.27
C ILE A 114 -6.46 -17.49 17.44
N LEU A 115 -7.78 -17.70 17.35
CA LEU A 115 -8.69 -17.62 18.49
C LEU A 115 -8.70 -18.92 19.28
N MET A 116 -8.55 -20.04 18.59
CA MET A 116 -8.62 -21.37 19.19
C MET A 116 -7.34 -22.16 18.87
N PRO A 117 -6.42 -22.32 19.83
CA PRO A 117 -5.17 -23.02 19.62
C PRO A 117 -5.31 -24.55 19.58
N VAL A 118 -6.45 -25.08 20.05
CA VAL A 118 -6.75 -26.51 20.00
C VAL A 118 -7.48 -26.85 18.70
N TYR A 119 -7.02 -27.89 18.01
CA TYR A 119 -7.67 -28.31 16.77
C TYR A 119 -8.95 -29.08 17.05
N ILE A 120 -10.09 -28.49 16.71
CA ILE A 120 -11.39 -29.14 16.63
C ILE A 120 -11.88 -28.96 15.18
N PRO A 121 -12.11 -30.08 14.44
CA PRO A 121 -12.55 -30.02 13.04
C PRO A 121 -13.73 -29.04 12.85
N VAL A 122 -13.72 -28.30 11.77
CA VAL A 122 -14.70 -27.28 11.40
C VAL A 122 -14.69 -26.06 12.33
N ILE A 123 -14.75 -26.24 13.68
CA ILE A 123 -14.86 -25.14 14.66
C ILE A 123 -13.61 -24.29 14.66
N SER A 124 -12.41 -24.92 14.82
CA SER A 124 -11.16 -24.15 14.81
C SER A 124 -10.88 -23.49 13.46
N THR A 125 -11.28 -24.11 12.35
CA THR A 125 -11.17 -23.50 11.03
C THR A 125 -12.07 -22.26 10.92
N LEU A 126 -13.32 -22.35 11.37
CA LEU A 126 -14.26 -21.22 11.38
C LEU A 126 -13.75 -20.08 12.29
N LEU A 127 -13.33 -20.41 13.51
CA LEU A 127 -12.84 -19.42 14.48
C LEU A 127 -11.55 -18.76 14.01
N ASN A 128 -10.58 -19.52 13.53
CA ASN A 128 -9.24 -19.03 13.20
C ASN A 128 -9.16 -18.41 11.81
N ARG A 129 -10.06 -18.73 10.88
CA ARG A 129 -10.04 -18.15 9.53
C ARG A 129 -11.03 -17.00 9.32
N ILE A 130 -12.22 -17.09 9.95
CA ILE A 130 -13.29 -16.12 9.72
C ILE A 130 -13.50 -15.23 10.94
N ILE A 131 -13.80 -15.82 12.10
CA ILE A 131 -14.21 -15.07 13.29
C ILE A 131 -13.06 -14.21 13.83
N VAL A 132 -11.83 -14.70 13.81
CA VAL A 132 -10.63 -13.95 14.25
C VAL A 132 -10.43 -12.65 13.46
N LYS A 133 -10.91 -12.57 12.25
CA LYS A 133 -10.78 -11.37 11.39
C LYS A 133 -11.82 -10.29 11.72
N MET A 134 -12.88 -10.63 12.46
CA MET A 134 -13.92 -9.67 12.86
C MET A 134 -13.39 -8.68 13.91
N PRO A 135 -13.76 -7.39 13.83
CA PRO A 135 -13.13 -6.32 14.63
C PRO A 135 -13.11 -6.56 16.15
N PHE A 136 -14.18 -7.13 16.72
CA PHE A 136 -14.24 -7.45 18.15
C PHE A 136 -13.35 -8.65 18.48
N PHE A 137 -13.46 -9.74 17.74
CA PHE A 137 -12.75 -11.00 18.02
C PHE A 137 -11.24 -10.92 17.75
N ARG A 138 -10.79 -10.02 16.87
CA ARG A 138 -9.36 -9.76 16.66
C ARG A 138 -8.61 -9.49 17.95
N LYS A 139 -9.22 -8.75 18.88
CA LYS A 139 -8.61 -8.39 20.16
C LYS A 139 -8.39 -9.59 21.08
N LEU A 140 -9.12 -10.67 20.86
CA LEU A 140 -9.05 -11.90 21.65
C LEU A 140 -8.13 -12.95 21.02
N ALA A 141 -7.51 -12.68 19.90
CA ALA A 141 -6.60 -13.61 19.24
C ALA A 141 -5.37 -13.91 20.10
N LEU A 142 -4.85 -15.12 19.99
CA LEU A 142 -3.66 -15.58 20.74
C LEU A 142 -2.39 -14.88 20.27
N HIS A 143 -2.24 -14.73 18.94
CA HIS A 143 -1.08 -14.08 18.33
C HIS A 143 -1.47 -12.74 17.70
N GLU A 144 -0.62 -11.77 17.93
CA GLU A 144 -0.59 -10.51 17.20
C GLU A 144 0.58 -10.53 16.23
N ILE A 145 0.35 -9.96 15.04
CA ILE A 145 1.33 -9.86 13.97
C ILE A 145 1.46 -8.39 13.62
N VAL A 146 2.68 -7.86 13.71
CA VAL A 146 2.99 -6.51 13.27
C VAL A 146 3.98 -6.59 12.11
N ILE A 147 3.66 -5.92 11.01
CA ILE A 147 4.56 -5.76 9.88
C ILE A 147 5.07 -4.32 9.91
N ALA A 148 6.40 -4.19 10.00
CA ALA A 148 7.09 -2.92 10.07
C ALA A 148 8.12 -2.80 8.94
N ARG A 149 8.53 -1.55 8.67
CA ARG A 149 9.61 -1.19 7.76
C ARG A 149 10.54 -0.18 8.42
N THR A 150 11.75 -0.02 7.91
CA THR A 150 12.63 1.08 8.31
C THR A 150 12.09 2.42 7.79
N CYS A 151 12.24 3.49 8.58
CA CYS A 151 11.94 4.85 8.13
C CYS A 151 13.07 5.46 7.30
N GLU A 152 14.26 4.86 7.31
CA GLU A 152 15.45 5.37 6.63
C GLU A 152 15.41 5.03 5.13
N ARG A 153 14.63 5.76 4.38
CA ARG A 153 14.94 6.00 2.97
C ARG A 153 15.63 7.35 2.90
N LYS A 154 16.97 7.35 2.91
CA LYS A 154 17.75 8.56 2.64
C LYS A 154 17.31 9.11 1.29
N GLY A 155 16.89 10.38 1.27
CA GLY A 155 16.42 11.02 0.07
C GLY A 155 17.47 10.99 -1.04
N GLU A 156 17.22 10.19 -2.06
CA GLU A 156 17.88 10.29 -3.36
C GLU A 156 17.23 11.42 -4.20
N GLY A 157 16.77 12.51 -3.53
CA GLY A 157 15.90 13.53 -4.12
C GLY A 157 16.46 14.18 -5.38
N ASP A 158 17.73 14.52 -5.38
CA ASP A 158 18.34 15.32 -6.45
C ASP A 158 18.65 14.50 -7.74
N GLY A 159 18.63 13.16 -7.69
CA GLY A 159 18.89 12.30 -8.83
C GLY A 159 17.67 11.60 -9.43
N THR A 160 16.53 11.62 -8.72
CA THR A 160 15.33 10.86 -9.05
C THR A 160 14.57 11.49 -10.23
N THR A 161 14.17 10.64 -11.20
CA THR A 161 13.36 11.04 -12.36
C THR A 161 11.89 10.67 -12.16
N CYS A 162 10.97 11.33 -12.87
CA CYS A 162 9.57 10.97 -12.80
C CYS A 162 8.87 10.94 -14.16
N SER A 163 7.81 10.13 -14.25
CA SER A 163 6.90 10.05 -15.38
C SER A 163 5.50 10.38 -14.92
N VAL A 164 4.88 11.41 -15.50
CA VAL A 164 3.49 11.78 -15.25
C VAL A 164 2.63 11.24 -16.37
N ILE A 165 1.76 10.29 -16.06
CA ILE A 165 0.84 9.67 -17.02
C ILE A 165 -0.51 10.37 -16.94
N VAL A 166 -0.97 10.88 -18.08
CA VAL A 166 -2.25 11.58 -18.21
C VAL A 166 -3.16 10.78 -19.14
N PRO A 167 -3.99 9.87 -18.59
CA PRO A 167 -4.99 9.19 -19.39
C PRO A 167 -6.07 10.20 -19.79
N CYS A 168 -6.26 10.43 -21.08
CA CYS A 168 -7.17 11.45 -21.61
C CYS A 168 -8.19 10.86 -22.57
N ARG A 169 -9.46 11.25 -22.39
CA ARG A 169 -10.56 10.89 -23.28
C ARG A 169 -11.63 11.97 -23.28
N ASN A 170 -11.85 12.60 -24.43
CA ASN A 170 -12.75 13.75 -24.60
C ASN A 170 -12.38 14.90 -23.65
N GLU A 171 -11.10 15.25 -23.62
CA GLU A 171 -10.53 16.27 -22.72
C GLU A 171 -9.69 17.31 -23.48
N LYS A 172 -10.01 17.58 -24.76
CA LYS A 172 -9.29 18.52 -25.62
C LYS A 172 -8.97 19.84 -24.93
N GLY A 173 -9.94 20.45 -24.24
CA GLY A 173 -9.78 21.77 -23.59
C GLY A 173 -8.87 21.77 -22.34
N ASN A 174 -8.45 20.60 -21.86
CA ASN A 174 -7.61 20.47 -20.66
C ASN A 174 -6.16 20.13 -20.97
N ILE A 175 -5.84 19.66 -22.19
CA ILE A 175 -4.50 19.11 -22.53
C ILE A 175 -3.41 20.17 -22.38
N GLU A 176 -3.58 21.34 -22.99
CA GLU A 176 -2.59 22.42 -22.90
C GLU A 176 -2.45 22.96 -21.47
N ASN A 177 -3.57 23.12 -20.77
CA ASN A 177 -3.57 23.51 -19.35
C ASN A 177 -2.77 22.50 -18.46
N ALA A 178 -2.84 21.20 -18.75
CA ALA A 178 -2.04 20.22 -18.05
C ALA A 178 -0.55 20.49 -18.23
N VAL A 179 -0.09 20.71 -19.48
CA VAL A 179 1.32 20.95 -19.79
C VAL A 179 1.82 22.25 -19.15
N GLN A 180 1.02 23.31 -19.17
CA GLN A 180 1.40 24.60 -18.60
C GLN A 180 1.48 24.60 -17.08
N ARG A 181 0.62 23.82 -16.41
CA ARG A 181 0.43 23.88 -14.96
C ARG A 181 1.17 22.78 -14.19
N ILE A 182 1.66 21.73 -14.85
CA ILE A 182 2.47 20.70 -14.17
C ILE A 182 3.84 21.33 -13.87
N PRO A 183 4.22 21.43 -12.57
CA PRO A 183 5.55 21.90 -12.20
C PRO A 183 6.62 20.86 -12.53
N ASP A 184 7.84 21.32 -12.80
CA ASP A 184 8.98 20.44 -12.96
C ASP A 184 9.30 19.73 -11.63
N MET A 185 9.65 18.45 -11.72
CA MET A 185 9.94 17.59 -10.56
C MET A 185 11.11 16.67 -10.83
N GLY A 186 11.94 16.49 -9.80
CA GLY A 186 13.12 15.63 -9.90
C GLY A 186 14.16 16.14 -10.89
N LYS A 187 15.13 15.28 -11.23
CA LYS A 187 16.19 15.60 -12.18
C LYS A 187 15.68 15.70 -13.62
N HIS A 188 14.69 14.92 -13.95
CA HIS A 188 14.04 14.88 -15.26
C HIS A 188 12.59 14.41 -15.11
N MET A 189 11.70 15.04 -15.86
CA MET A 189 10.28 14.70 -15.88
C MET A 189 9.83 14.48 -17.31
N GLU A 190 9.21 13.31 -17.57
CA GLU A 190 8.50 13.05 -18.81
C GLU A 190 6.98 13.11 -18.58
N LEU A 191 6.25 13.64 -19.55
CA LEU A 191 4.79 13.73 -19.54
C LEU A 191 4.23 12.83 -20.64
N ILE A 192 3.41 11.85 -20.27
CA ILE A 192 2.90 10.84 -21.19
C ILE A 192 1.37 10.96 -21.28
N PHE A 193 0.89 11.50 -22.41
CA PHE A 193 -0.53 11.46 -22.73
C PHE A 193 -0.90 10.12 -23.34
N VAL A 194 -1.90 9.46 -22.74
CA VAL A 194 -2.45 8.20 -23.28
C VAL A 194 -3.90 8.42 -23.66
N GLU A 195 -4.12 8.57 -24.95
CA GLU A 195 -5.41 8.91 -25.52
C GLU A 195 -6.33 7.68 -25.62
N GLY A 196 -7.58 7.85 -25.19
CA GLY A 196 -8.55 6.81 -24.94
C GLY A 196 -9.65 6.65 -26.00
N HIS A 197 -9.36 6.72 -27.30
CA HIS A 197 -10.32 6.66 -28.40
C HIS A 197 -11.42 7.73 -28.24
N SER A 198 -11.01 8.96 -28.15
CA SER A 198 -11.90 10.13 -28.02
C SER A 198 -12.79 10.31 -29.25
N LYS A 199 -13.91 10.96 -29.04
CA LYS A 199 -14.83 11.37 -30.09
C LYS A 199 -14.61 12.84 -30.52
N ASP A 200 -13.86 13.58 -29.74
CA ASP A 200 -13.42 14.92 -30.01
C ASP A 200 -11.97 14.92 -30.54
N GLU A 201 -11.39 16.10 -30.71
CA GLU A 201 -10.04 16.27 -31.25
C GLU A 201 -8.95 16.18 -30.17
N THR A 202 -9.15 15.38 -29.10
CA THR A 202 -8.19 15.24 -27.99
C THR A 202 -6.83 14.75 -28.48
N LEU A 203 -6.79 13.75 -29.39
CA LEU A 203 -5.52 13.24 -29.95
C LEU A 203 -4.76 14.33 -30.70
N ALA A 204 -5.46 15.03 -31.61
CA ALA A 204 -4.85 16.11 -32.39
C ALA A 204 -4.32 17.24 -31.47
N GLU A 205 -5.01 17.52 -30.38
CA GLU A 205 -4.56 18.50 -29.40
C GLU A 205 -3.32 18.03 -28.63
N CYS A 206 -3.24 16.75 -28.24
CA CYS A 206 -2.04 16.19 -27.64
C CYS A 206 -0.83 16.32 -28.58
N GLU A 207 -0.99 15.98 -29.87
CA GLU A 207 0.06 16.11 -30.88
C GLU A 207 0.45 17.56 -31.14
N ARG A 208 -0.53 18.49 -31.14
CA ARG A 208 -0.27 19.92 -31.28
C ARG A 208 0.58 20.44 -30.12
N VAL A 209 0.19 20.10 -28.91
CA VAL A 209 0.87 20.54 -27.68
C VAL A 209 2.28 19.94 -27.60
N GLN A 210 2.47 18.67 -27.96
CA GLN A 210 3.81 18.06 -28.05
C GLN A 210 4.75 18.88 -28.94
N LYS A 211 4.27 19.36 -30.08
CA LYS A 211 5.06 20.20 -31.00
C LYS A 211 5.25 21.64 -30.49
N ALA A 212 4.27 22.18 -29.77
CA ALA A 212 4.29 23.54 -29.24
C ALA A 212 5.24 23.72 -28.04
N TYR A 213 5.56 22.65 -27.31
CA TYR A 213 6.41 22.67 -26.12
C TYR A 213 7.65 21.75 -26.29
N PRO A 214 8.58 22.08 -27.23
CA PRO A 214 9.74 21.23 -27.53
C PRO A 214 10.73 21.09 -26.37
N ASP A 215 10.70 21.99 -25.41
CA ASP A 215 11.56 21.97 -24.22
C ASP A 215 11.08 20.96 -23.16
N LYS A 216 9.87 20.43 -23.31
CA LYS A 216 9.30 19.41 -22.41
C LYS A 216 9.33 18.03 -23.06
N ASP A 217 9.72 17.02 -22.29
CA ASP A 217 9.67 15.62 -22.75
C ASP A 217 8.23 15.12 -22.74
N ILE A 218 7.49 15.37 -23.82
CA ILE A 218 6.10 15.00 -23.99
C ILE A 218 5.99 13.83 -24.94
N LYS A 219 5.34 12.75 -24.50
CA LYS A 219 5.00 11.60 -25.33
C LYS A 219 3.50 11.50 -25.51
N VAL A 220 3.07 11.17 -26.73
CA VAL A 220 1.66 10.94 -27.06
C VAL A 220 1.50 9.53 -27.57
N MET A 221 0.55 8.81 -27.05
CA MET A 221 0.22 7.45 -27.47
C MET A 221 -1.28 7.20 -27.36
N VAL A 222 -1.79 6.24 -28.14
CA VAL A 222 -3.16 5.79 -28.09
C VAL A 222 -3.21 4.49 -27.30
N GLN A 223 -4.20 4.30 -26.39
CA GLN A 223 -4.35 3.07 -25.65
C GLN A 223 -4.69 1.88 -26.56
N ASP A 224 -4.36 0.66 -26.12
CA ASP A 224 -4.59 -0.56 -26.92
C ASP A 224 -6.01 -1.09 -26.73
N GLY A 225 -6.53 -1.04 -25.51
CA GLY A 225 -7.84 -1.55 -25.12
C GLY A 225 -8.87 -0.45 -24.83
N LYS A 226 -9.57 -0.59 -23.69
CA LYS A 226 -10.63 0.34 -23.29
C LYS A 226 -10.55 0.66 -21.80
N GLY A 227 -10.87 1.92 -21.46
CA GLY A 227 -10.98 2.39 -20.08
C GLY A 227 -9.68 2.93 -19.53
N LYS A 228 -9.78 3.63 -18.39
CA LYS A 228 -8.65 4.31 -17.74
C LYS A 228 -7.51 3.34 -17.37
N ALA A 229 -7.88 2.13 -16.91
CA ALA A 229 -6.91 1.11 -16.52
C ALA A 229 -5.92 0.75 -17.62
N ASP A 230 -6.42 0.53 -18.83
CA ASP A 230 -5.60 0.19 -19.99
C ASP A 230 -4.65 1.36 -20.34
N ALA A 231 -5.16 2.58 -20.37
CA ALA A 231 -4.36 3.77 -20.62
C ALA A 231 -3.23 3.94 -19.58
N VAL A 232 -3.54 3.80 -18.29
CA VAL A 232 -2.53 3.90 -17.21
C VAL A 232 -1.48 2.80 -17.34
N ARG A 233 -1.90 1.55 -17.57
CA ARG A 233 -0.99 0.41 -17.73
C ARG A 233 -0.06 0.59 -18.93
N LYS A 234 -0.58 1.11 -20.05
CA LYS A 234 0.23 1.44 -21.23
C LYS A 234 1.23 2.54 -20.90
N GLY A 235 0.78 3.62 -20.29
CA GLY A 235 1.65 4.73 -19.88
C GLY A 235 2.76 4.27 -18.93
N PHE A 236 2.44 3.47 -17.91
CA PHE A 236 3.42 2.94 -16.96
C PHE A 236 4.44 1.99 -17.60
N ARG A 237 4.02 1.19 -18.59
CA ARG A 237 4.93 0.29 -19.33
C ARG A 237 5.95 1.06 -20.14
N GLU A 238 5.56 2.17 -20.75
CA GLU A 238 6.41 3.01 -21.61
C GLU A 238 7.18 4.10 -20.83
N ALA A 239 6.86 4.26 -19.55
CA ALA A 239 7.51 5.23 -18.66
C ALA A 239 8.95 4.85 -18.34
N LYS A 240 9.83 5.87 -18.27
CA LYS A 240 11.26 5.71 -17.96
C LYS A 240 11.65 6.27 -16.61
N GLY A 241 10.81 7.11 -16.00
CA GLY A 241 11.06 7.73 -14.71
C GLY A 241 11.08 6.72 -13.55
N ASP A 242 11.83 7.03 -12.51
CA ASP A 242 11.93 6.22 -11.28
C ASP A 242 10.64 6.27 -10.46
N VAL A 243 9.91 7.39 -10.56
CA VAL A 243 8.61 7.61 -9.92
C VAL A 243 7.53 7.70 -11.00
N LEU A 244 6.49 6.89 -10.85
CA LEU A 244 5.32 6.85 -11.73
C LEU A 244 4.16 7.59 -11.07
N MET A 245 3.55 8.52 -11.79
CA MET A 245 2.47 9.39 -11.29
C MET A 245 1.27 9.36 -12.23
N ILE A 246 0.07 9.28 -11.71
CA ILE A 246 -1.18 9.42 -12.48
C ILE A 246 -1.76 10.80 -12.21
N LEU A 247 -2.04 11.55 -13.28
CA LEU A 247 -2.81 12.78 -13.24
C LEU A 247 -4.04 12.65 -14.14
N ASP A 248 -5.24 12.81 -13.57
CA ASP A 248 -6.46 12.82 -14.36
C ASP A 248 -6.53 14.05 -15.25
N ALA A 249 -6.82 13.86 -16.54
CA ALA A 249 -6.84 14.93 -17.55
C ALA A 249 -7.91 16.00 -17.30
N ASP A 250 -8.90 15.74 -16.44
CA ASP A 250 -9.92 16.72 -16.07
C ASP A 250 -9.42 17.83 -15.13
N LEU A 251 -8.19 17.70 -14.63
CA LEU A 251 -7.50 18.63 -13.74
C LEU A 251 -8.29 19.00 -12.48
N THR A 252 -9.24 18.18 -12.08
CA THR A 252 -9.99 18.33 -10.81
C THR A 252 -9.07 18.26 -9.61
N ILE A 253 -7.94 17.56 -9.75
CA ILE A 253 -6.78 17.62 -8.86
C ILE A 253 -5.80 18.61 -9.48
N PRO A 254 -5.49 19.73 -8.80
CA PRO A 254 -4.57 20.72 -9.34
C PRO A 254 -3.19 20.12 -9.63
N PRO A 255 -2.66 20.24 -10.88
CA PRO A 255 -1.34 19.76 -11.23
C PRO A 255 -0.23 20.29 -10.31
N GLU A 256 -0.40 21.49 -9.79
CA GLU A 256 0.51 22.14 -8.83
C GLU A 256 0.64 21.37 -7.50
N SER A 257 -0.21 20.39 -7.26
CA SER A 257 -0.12 19.52 -6.07
C SER A 257 0.83 18.35 -6.27
N LEU A 258 1.20 17.99 -7.50
CA LEU A 258 2.04 16.81 -7.80
C LEU A 258 3.41 16.80 -7.07
N PRO A 259 4.11 17.93 -6.89
CA PRO A 259 5.38 17.93 -6.15
C PRO A 259 5.25 17.36 -4.74
N LYS A 260 4.13 17.54 -4.04
CA LYS A 260 3.89 16.97 -2.71
C LYS A 260 3.87 15.45 -2.72
N PHE A 261 3.34 14.86 -3.78
CA PHE A 261 3.29 13.41 -3.97
C PHE A 261 4.68 12.85 -4.31
N PHE A 262 5.38 13.53 -5.22
CA PHE A 262 6.75 13.21 -5.58
C PHE A 262 7.65 13.22 -4.35
N GLU A 263 7.63 14.31 -3.57
CA GLU A 263 8.42 14.45 -2.35
C GLU A 263 8.09 13.35 -1.32
N ALA A 264 6.81 12.98 -1.16
CA ALA A 264 6.42 11.93 -0.23
C ALA A 264 7.00 10.56 -0.59
N ILE A 265 7.13 10.24 -1.89
CA ILE A 265 7.78 9.02 -2.37
C ILE A 265 9.31 9.11 -2.18
N VAL A 266 9.91 10.19 -2.61
CA VAL A 266 11.37 10.37 -2.57
C VAL A 266 11.89 10.39 -1.15
N SER A 267 11.21 11.12 -0.25
CA SER A 267 11.55 11.16 1.18
C SER A 267 11.21 9.87 1.96
N GLY A 268 10.61 8.86 1.28
CA GLY A 268 10.26 7.59 1.92
C GLY A 268 9.07 7.62 2.86
N LYS A 269 8.30 8.73 2.92
CA LYS A 269 7.08 8.83 3.75
C LYS A 269 6.00 7.84 3.35
N GLY A 270 5.93 7.45 2.08
CA GLY A 270 5.03 6.44 1.55
C GLY A 270 5.65 5.66 0.41
N GLU A 271 5.08 4.50 0.09
CA GLU A 271 5.48 3.66 -1.04
C GLU A 271 4.40 3.63 -2.13
N LEU A 272 3.13 3.75 -1.72
CA LEU A 272 2.02 4.15 -2.58
C LEU A 272 1.39 5.40 -1.99
N VAL A 273 1.46 6.52 -2.69
CA VAL A 273 0.87 7.80 -2.26
C VAL A 273 -0.37 8.07 -3.08
N ILE A 274 -1.49 8.33 -2.40
CA ILE A 274 -2.79 8.60 -3.03
C ILE A 274 -3.34 9.96 -2.63
N GLY A 275 -4.10 10.61 -3.51
CA GLY A 275 -4.76 11.87 -3.23
C GLY A 275 -6.08 11.67 -2.48
N SER A 276 -6.28 12.36 -1.36
CA SER A 276 -7.54 12.33 -0.60
C SER A 276 -8.29 13.65 -0.72
N ARG A 277 -9.50 13.59 -1.31
CA ARG A 277 -10.38 14.73 -1.53
C ARG A 277 -11.24 15.09 -0.32
N LEU A 278 -11.30 14.21 0.68
CA LEU A 278 -12.26 14.27 1.79
C LEU A 278 -11.76 15.05 3.02
N VAL A 279 -10.62 15.71 2.94
CA VAL A 279 -10.02 16.44 4.06
C VAL A 279 -10.38 17.91 4.04
N TYR A 280 -10.35 18.54 2.87
CA TYR A 280 -10.71 19.94 2.71
C TYR A 280 -12.19 20.09 2.37
N GLN A 281 -12.77 21.24 2.68
CA GLN A 281 -14.10 21.58 2.19
C GLN A 281 -14.10 21.55 0.67
N MET A 282 -14.99 20.75 0.10
CA MET A 282 -15.20 20.67 -1.33
C MET A 282 -16.07 21.84 -1.81
N GLU A 283 -15.86 22.29 -3.03
CA GLU A 283 -16.77 23.21 -3.69
C GLU A 283 -18.18 22.61 -3.74
N ARG A 284 -19.22 23.43 -3.61
CA ARG A 284 -20.61 22.98 -3.33
C ARG A 284 -21.15 21.92 -4.29
N GLU A 285 -20.68 21.88 -5.53
CA GLU A 285 -21.13 20.94 -6.56
C GLU A 285 -20.15 19.80 -6.85
N ALA A 286 -18.94 19.85 -6.28
CA ALA A 286 -17.87 18.90 -6.59
C ALA A 286 -18.18 17.45 -6.18
N MET A 287 -18.98 17.23 -5.12
CA MET A 287 -19.42 15.90 -4.72
C MET A 287 -20.82 15.90 -4.10
N ARG A 288 -21.73 15.12 -4.67
CA ARG A 288 -23.11 14.98 -4.16
C ARG A 288 -23.14 14.12 -2.89
N THR A 289 -24.09 14.35 -2.01
CA THR A 289 -24.24 13.71 -0.69
C THR A 289 -24.20 12.17 -0.74
N LEU A 290 -24.86 11.54 -1.74
CA LEU A 290 -24.86 10.09 -1.93
C LEU A 290 -23.47 9.55 -2.27
N ASN A 291 -22.66 10.29 -3.05
CA ASN A 291 -21.29 9.90 -3.37
C ASN A 291 -20.41 9.97 -2.11
N LEU A 292 -20.65 10.96 -1.23
CA LEU A 292 -19.93 11.10 0.03
C LEU A 292 -20.23 9.92 0.97
N LEU A 293 -21.49 9.52 1.12
CA LEU A 293 -21.90 8.38 1.92
C LEU A 293 -21.32 7.08 1.38
N GLY A 294 -21.41 6.87 0.06
CA GLY A 294 -20.80 5.71 -0.61
C GLY A 294 -19.29 5.65 -0.41
N ASN A 295 -18.60 6.77 -0.60
CA ASN A 295 -17.15 6.83 -0.41
C ASN A 295 -16.77 6.55 1.07
N LYS A 296 -17.50 7.07 2.05
CA LYS A 296 -17.27 6.78 3.46
C LYS A 296 -17.47 5.29 3.82
N PHE A 297 -18.48 4.66 3.23
CA PHE A 297 -18.72 3.22 3.39
C PHE A 297 -17.53 2.41 2.82
N PHE A 298 -17.16 2.65 1.57
CA PHE A 298 -16.03 1.94 0.95
C PHE A 298 -14.70 2.25 1.63
N SER A 299 -14.46 3.48 2.05
CA SER A 299 -13.30 3.88 2.84
C SER A 299 -13.16 3.03 4.11
N THR A 300 -14.25 2.87 4.88
CA THR A 300 -14.25 2.03 6.08
C THR A 300 -13.98 0.57 5.74
N MET A 301 -14.62 0.05 4.69
CA MET A 301 -14.41 -1.33 4.23
C MET A 301 -12.97 -1.57 3.78
N PHE A 302 -12.41 -0.69 2.97
CA PHE A 302 -11.03 -0.84 2.50
C PHE A 302 -10.01 -0.65 3.62
N THR A 303 -10.23 0.28 4.54
CA THR A 303 -9.40 0.41 5.75
C THR A 303 -9.35 -0.91 6.53
N TYR A 304 -10.51 -1.56 6.70
CA TYR A 304 -10.60 -2.87 7.36
C TYR A 304 -9.93 -3.99 6.55
N LEU A 305 -10.14 -4.02 5.23
CA LEU A 305 -9.62 -5.08 4.35
C LEU A 305 -8.11 -5.03 4.19
N LEU A 306 -7.55 -3.83 4.11
CA LEU A 306 -6.13 -3.63 3.84
C LEU A 306 -5.30 -3.44 5.11
N ASP A 307 -5.93 -3.35 6.27
CA ASP A 307 -5.31 -3.02 7.56
C ASP A 307 -4.47 -1.74 7.54
N GLN A 308 -4.77 -0.85 6.60
CA GLN A 308 -4.18 0.48 6.46
C GLN A 308 -5.29 1.51 6.28
N ARG A 309 -5.09 2.70 6.85
CA ARG A 309 -6.11 3.75 6.79
C ARG A 309 -6.24 4.33 5.39
N ILE A 310 -7.43 4.20 4.80
CA ILE A 310 -7.78 4.76 3.50
C ILE A 310 -9.07 5.55 3.65
N ARG A 311 -9.02 6.84 3.35
CA ARG A 311 -10.19 7.74 3.41
C ARG A 311 -10.86 7.91 2.06
N ASP A 312 -10.08 7.93 0.99
CA ASP A 312 -10.58 8.14 -0.36
C ASP A 312 -10.14 7.01 -1.30
N THR A 313 -11.03 6.05 -1.51
CA THR A 313 -10.77 4.88 -2.36
C THR A 313 -10.77 5.19 -3.86
N LEU A 314 -11.39 6.32 -4.24
CA LEU A 314 -11.60 6.72 -5.63
C LEU A 314 -10.74 7.93 -6.04
N GLY A 315 -9.73 8.28 -5.24
CA GLY A 315 -8.75 9.31 -5.60
C GLY A 315 -7.98 8.92 -6.86
N GLY A 316 -8.07 9.72 -7.93
CA GLY A 316 -7.47 9.39 -9.23
C GLY A 316 -5.95 9.46 -9.23
N THR A 317 -5.36 10.40 -8.50
CA THR A 317 -3.90 10.56 -8.42
C THR A 317 -3.30 9.48 -7.52
N LYS A 318 -2.41 8.67 -8.10
CA LYS A 318 -1.61 7.66 -7.42
C LYS A 318 -0.17 7.78 -7.86
N VAL A 319 0.73 7.66 -6.91
CA VAL A 319 2.16 7.81 -7.14
C VAL A 319 2.91 6.69 -6.40
N LEU A 320 3.85 6.05 -7.10
CA LEU A 320 4.65 4.97 -6.56
C LEU A 320 6.00 4.88 -7.29
N ARG A 321 6.95 4.16 -6.74
CA ARG A 321 8.20 3.86 -7.46
C ARG A 321 7.97 2.84 -8.57
N ARG A 322 8.70 2.97 -9.67
CA ARG A 322 8.65 2.00 -10.79
C ARG A 322 8.99 0.59 -10.32
N THR A 323 9.98 0.42 -9.47
CA THR A 323 10.36 -0.87 -8.90
C THR A 323 9.23 -1.53 -8.10
N ASP A 324 8.44 -0.75 -7.36
CA ASP A 324 7.28 -1.27 -6.64
C ASP A 324 6.13 -1.61 -7.60
N TYR A 325 5.93 -0.81 -8.65
CA TYR A 325 4.98 -1.13 -9.72
C TYR A 325 5.33 -2.44 -10.43
N GLU A 326 6.59 -2.67 -10.75
CA GLU A 326 7.06 -3.92 -11.37
C GLU A 326 6.76 -5.15 -10.49
N LYS A 327 6.96 -5.04 -9.17
CA LYS A 327 6.57 -6.08 -8.20
C LYS A 327 5.05 -6.31 -8.19
N ILE A 328 4.24 -5.24 -8.27
CA ILE A 328 2.77 -5.35 -8.38
C ILE A 328 2.38 -6.08 -9.66
N VAL A 329 3.00 -5.73 -10.79
CA VAL A 329 2.74 -6.37 -12.10
C VAL A 329 3.10 -7.85 -12.06
N ALA A 330 4.24 -8.21 -11.49
CA ALA A 330 4.64 -9.62 -11.34
C ALA A 330 3.64 -10.45 -10.52
N GLY A 331 3.00 -9.81 -9.53
CA GLY A 331 1.96 -10.43 -8.69
C GLY A 331 0.53 -10.33 -9.24
N ARG A 332 0.29 -9.68 -10.37
CA ARG A 332 -1.05 -9.37 -10.90
C ARG A 332 -1.90 -10.60 -11.17
N SER A 333 -1.31 -11.70 -11.62
CA SER A 333 -2.02 -12.97 -11.88
C SER A 333 -2.80 -13.47 -10.66
N TYR A 334 -2.37 -13.12 -9.44
CA TYR A 334 -3.06 -13.48 -8.22
C TYR A 334 -4.45 -12.83 -8.10
N PHE A 335 -4.59 -11.59 -8.57
CA PHE A 335 -5.86 -10.87 -8.53
C PHE A 335 -6.67 -11.04 -9.83
N GLY A 336 -6.01 -11.37 -10.94
CA GLY A 336 -6.63 -11.46 -12.26
C GLY A 336 -6.87 -10.09 -12.90
N ASP A 337 -7.40 -10.10 -14.10
CA ASP A 337 -7.63 -8.89 -14.91
C ASP A 337 -9.05 -8.34 -14.70
N PHE A 338 -9.33 -7.91 -13.46
CA PHE A 338 -10.69 -7.58 -13.02
C PHE A 338 -10.94 -6.08 -12.83
N ASP A 339 -9.90 -5.23 -12.80
CA ASP A 339 -10.01 -3.82 -12.47
C ASP A 339 -10.17 -2.90 -13.70
N PRO A 340 -11.39 -2.43 -14.01
CA PRO A 340 -11.62 -1.51 -15.14
C PRO A 340 -11.16 -0.08 -14.86
N PHE A 341 -10.86 0.27 -13.59
CA PHE A 341 -10.45 1.61 -13.21
C PHE A 341 -8.93 1.77 -13.17
N GLY A 342 -8.16 0.67 -13.02
CA GLY A 342 -6.71 0.68 -12.80
C GLY A 342 -6.28 1.17 -11.42
N ASP A 343 -7.25 1.51 -10.59
CA ASP A 343 -7.03 2.09 -9.27
C ASP A 343 -6.86 1.04 -8.19
N PHE A 344 -7.64 -0.05 -8.27
CA PHE A 344 -7.67 -1.11 -7.27
C PHE A 344 -6.55 -2.12 -7.46
N ASP A 345 -6.09 -2.32 -8.70
CA ASP A 345 -4.93 -3.12 -9.02
C ASP A 345 -3.70 -2.63 -8.25
N LEU A 346 -3.45 -1.31 -8.27
CA LEU A 346 -2.38 -0.69 -7.52
C LEU A 346 -2.60 -0.80 -6.00
N LEU A 347 -3.82 -0.55 -5.53
CA LEU A 347 -4.14 -0.55 -4.11
C LEU A 347 -4.03 -1.95 -3.50
N PHE A 348 -4.58 -2.97 -4.16
CA PHE A 348 -4.52 -4.36 -3.69
C PHE A 348 -3.13 -4.96 -3.85
N GLY A 349 -2.44 -4.63 -4.95
CA GLY A 349 -1.04 -5.02 -5.14
C GLY A 349 -0.14 -4.46 -4.06
N ALA A 350 -0.26 -3.17 -3.74
CA ALA A 350 0.48 -2.53 -2.66
C ALA A 350 0.19 -3.17 -1.29
N ALA A 351 -1.09 -3.43 -0.99
CA ALA A 351 -1.48 -4.07 0.27
C ALA A 351 -0.93 -5.50 0.39
N LYS A 352 -0.91 -6.26 -0.71
CA LYS A 352 -0.34 -7.62 -0.74
C LYS A 352 1.17 -7.62 -0.53
N LEU A 353 1.86 -6.66 -1.10
CA LEU A 353 3.31 -6.48 -0.94
C LEU A 353 3.67 -5.80 0.39
N ASN A 354 2.69 -5.49 1.22
CA ASN A 354 2.87 -4.73 2.47
C ASN A 354 3.58 -3.39 2.23
N LEU A 355 3.24 -2.69 1.15
CA LEU A 355 3.71 -1.34 0.91
C LEU A 355 2.97 -0.35 1.81
N GLN A 356 3.68 0.66 2.30
CA GLN A 356 3.08 1.73 3.10
C GLN A 356 2.25 2.64 2.20
N ILE A 357 0.93 2.67 2.45
CA ILE A 357 -0.01 3.52 1.73
C ILE A 357 -0.19 4.81 2.53
N VAL A 358 0.02 5.97 1.88
CA VAL A 358 -0.11 7.28 2.49
C VAL A 358 -1.06 8.14 1.67
N GLU A 359 -1.92 8.90 2.35
CA GLU A 359 -2.85 9.83 1.72
C GLU A 359 -2.37 11.27 1.87
N ILE A 360 -2.32 12.01 0.76
CA ILE A 360 -2.08 13.45 0.75
C ILE A 360 -3.40 14.19 0.57
N PRO A 361 -3.77 15.09 1.50
CA PRO A 361 -4.93 15.94 1.36
C PRO A 361 -4.79 16.86 0.15
N ILE A 362 -5.81 16.87 -0.70
CA ILE A 362 -5.87 17.72 -1.89
C ILE A 362 -7.17 18.54 -1.93
N ARG A 363 -7.11 19.74 -2.47
CA ARG A 363 -8.30 20.50 -2.80
C ARG A 363 -8.86 20.00 -4.13
N TYR A 364 -10.07 19.47 -4.10
CA TYR A 364 -10.77 18.99 -5.27
C TYR A 364 -11.56 20.15 -5.88
N ARG A 365 -11.25 20.49 -7.13
CA ARG A 365 -11.89 21.57 -7.87
C ARG A 365 -12.99 21.03 -8.77
N GLU A 366 -13.91 21.91 -9.14
CA GLU A 366 -14.89 21.58 -10.16
C GLU A 366 -14.23 21.44 -11.54
N ARG A 367 -14.77 20.53 -12.33
CA ARG A 367 -14.34 20.32 -13.70
C ARG A 367 -14.67 21.54 -14.56
N THR A 368 -13.71 22.04 -15.33
CA THR A 368 -13.86 23.19 -16.21
C THR A 368 -14.24 22.81 -17.64
N TYR A 369 -13.96 21.59 -18.08
CA TYR A 369 -14.22 21.08 -19.44
C TYR A 369 -14.68 19.63 -19.40
N GLY A 370 -15.53 19.22 -20.38
CA GLY A 370 -16.00 17.85 -20.52
C GLY A 370 -17.12 17.45 -19.55
N SER A 371 -17.53 16.19 -19.60
CA SER A 371 -18.56 15.61 -18.74
C SER A 371 -18.06 14.37 -18.00
N THR A 372 -18.64 14.11 -16.82
CA THR A 372 -18.29 12.90 -16.06
C THR A 372 -18.69 11.64 -16.83
N GLN A 373 -17.74 10.73 -16.98
CA GLN A 373 -17.92 9.42 -17.64
C GLN A 373 -18.39 8.34 -16.64
N ILE A 374 -18.69 8.71 -15.38
CA ILE A 374 -19.01 7.77 -14.31
C ILE A 374 -20.50 7.48 -14.26
N ASP A 375 -20.90 6.26 -14.57
CA ASP A 375 -22.23 5.71 -14.27
C ASP A 375 -22.26 5.24 -12.80
N ARG A 376 -23.04 5.90 -11.95
CA ARG A 376 -23.03 5.71 -10.49
C ARG A 376 -23.49 4.34 -10.07
N PHE A 377 -24.53 3.80 -10.65
CA PHE A 377 -25.09 2.52 -10.26
C PHE A 377 -24.20 1.37 -10.72
N ARG A 378 -23.77 1.41 -11.98
CA ARG A 378 -22.89 0.41 -12.57
C ARG A 378 -21.53 0.36 -11.84
N HIS A 379 -20.93 1.52 -11.60
CA HIS A 379 -19.64 1.62 -10.91
C HIS A 379 -19.77 1.32 -9.41
N GLY A 380 -20.86 1.71 -8.75
CA GLY A 380 -21.15 1.33 -7.37
C GLY A 380 -21.25 -0.18 -7.19
N TRP A 381 -21.95 -0.89 -8.09
CA TRP A 381 -22.02 -2.34 -8.08
C TRP A 381 -20.68 -3.01 -8.31
N LEU A 382 -19.84 -2.43 -9.18
CA LEU A 382 -18.50 -2.91 -9.42
C LEU A 382 -17.62 -2.77 -8.17
N LEU A 383 -17.73 -1.65 -7.45
CA LEU A 383 -17.04 -1.47 -6.16
C LEU A 383 -17.43 -2.52 -5.13
N VAL A 384 -18.71 -2.89 -5.06
CA VAL A 384 -19.18 -3.99 -4.19
C VAL A 384 -18.52 -5.31 -4.57
N LYS A 385 -18.47 -5.63 -5.88
CA LYS A 385 -17.78 -6.84 -6.37
C LYS A 385 -16.29 -6.83 -6.02
N MET A 386 -15.62 -5.68 -6.17
CA MET A 386 -14.20 -5.55 -5.82
C MET A 386 -13.96 -5.69 -4.33
N THR A 387 -14.86 -5.15 -3.50
CA THR A 387 -14.82 -5.32 -2.04
C THR A 387 -14.95 -6.80 -1.67
N ALA A 388 -15.94 -7.51 -2.23
CA ALA A 388 -16.13 -8.94 -2.00
C ALA A 388 -14.91 -9.76 -2.46
N PHE A 389 -14.33 -9.39 -3.59
CA PHE A 389 -13.11 -10.01 -4.10
C PHE A 389 -11.92 -9.78 -3.16
N ALA A 390 -11.70 -8.55 -2.70
CA ALA A 390 -10.64 -8.23 -1.75
C ALA A 390 -10.83 -8.96 -0.40
N MET A 391 -12.07 -9.09 0.09
CA MET A 391 -12.38 -9.91 1.26
C MET A 391 -11.84 -11.34 1.09
N LYS A 392 -12.13 -11.98 -0.03
CA LYS A 392 -11.73 -13.37 -0.31
C LYS A 392 -10.21 -13.52 -0.53
N LYS A 393 -9.56 -12.54 -1.19
CA LYS A 393 -8.17 -12.66 -1.65
C LYS A 393 -7.13 -11.99 -0.74
N ILE A 394 -7.57 -11.12 0.18
CA ILE A 394 -6.65 -10.38 1.07
C ILE A 394 -6.97 -10.70 2.54
N LYS A 395 -8.24 -10.65 2.96
CA LYS A 395 -8.57 -10.71 4.40
C LYS A 395 -8.84 -12.11 4.91
N PHE A 396 -9.56 -12.92 4.17
CA PHE A 396 -10.01 -14.26 4.60
C PHE A 396 -9.27 -15.38 3.85
N ILE A 397 -7.97 -15.24 3.71
CA ILE A 397 -7.08 -16.22 3.08
C ILE A 397 -6.87 -17.44 3.98
#